data_97a4ff1ae41ac80d9940aefdc70d8354
#
_entry.id   97a4ff1ae41ac80d9940aefdc70d8354
#
_cell.length_a   1.000
_cell.length_b   1.000
_cell.length_c   1.000
_cell.angle_alpha   90.00
_cell.angle_beta   90.00
_cell.angle_gamma   90.00
#
_symmetry.space_group_name_H-M   'P 1'
#
loop_
_entity.id
_entity.type
_entity.pdbx_description
1 polymer ?
#
loop_
_entity_poly.entity_id
_entity_poly.type
_entity_poly.pdbx_seq_one_letter_code
_entity_poly.pdbx_strand_id
1 'polypeptide(L)'
;MKAKRLLITLACLLIGIASCAQTSSSSSRTGKQTEVLVPGYKLFPTTNMWIFLKLDTSKGLVRMVQYSMEDKNRMEVPINYLPMASGEDAIPGRFNLYPTQNMWTFIMLDEIDGRTWQVQWSTDGKEGIVPINAGSQL
;
A
#
# COMPACT_ATOMS: atom_id res chain seq x y z
N MET A 1 -23.79 -40.05 57.80
CA MET A 1 -24.14 -39.41 59.08
C MET A 1 -24.25 -37.92 58.86
N LYS A 2 -25.50 -37.43 59.04
CA LYS A 2 -25.97 -36.22 59.72
C LYS A 2 -25.17 -34.92 59.42
N ALA A 3 -25.73 -34.08 58.54
CA ALA A 3 -26.62 -32.96 58.88
C ALA A 3 -26.00 -31.89 59.80
N LYS A 4 -25.91 -30.66 59.30
CA LYS A 4 -26.53 -29.52 59.97
C LYS A 4 -26.55 -28.26 59.06
N ARG A 5 -27.76 -27.86 58.80
CA ARG A 5 -28.15 -26.55 58.25
C ARG A 5 -27.85 -25.47 59.29
N LEU A 6 -27.40 -24.32 58.85
CA LEU A 6 -27.65 -23.08 59.61
C LEU A 6 -28.04 -21.95 58.65
N LEU A 7 -29.34 -21.66 58.67
CA LEU A 7 -29.92 -20.40 58.16
C LEU A 7 -29.54 -19.29 59.15
N ILE A 8 -29.09 -18.17 58.62
CA ILE A 8 -29.23 -16.88 59.31
C ILE A 8 -29.74 -15.86 58.33
N THR A 9 -30.99 -15.51 58.57
CA THR A 9 -31.73 -14.41 57.94
C THR A 9 -31.39 -13.10 58.65
N LEU A 10 -31.66 -11.96 57.92
CA LEU A 10 -31.92 -10.59 58.43
C LEU A 10 -30.69 -9.66 58.36
N ALA A 11 -30.74 -8.49 57.77
CA ALA A 11 -31.76 -7.46 57.79
C ALA A 11 -31.50 -6.44 56.70
N CYS A 12 -32.57 -5.90 56.17
CA CYS A 12 -32.61 -4.70 55.34
C CYS A 12 -32.02 -3.49 56.02
N LEU A 13 -31.20 -2.70 55.31
CA LEU A 13 -31.06 -1.29 55.56
C LEU A 13 -31.03 -0.52 54.24
N LEU A 14 -32.16 0.11 53.98
CA LEU A 14 -32.35 1.08 52.86
C LEU A 14 -31.59 2.36 53.23
N ILE A 15 -30.48 2.63 52.55
CA ILE A 15 -29.90 3.97 52.50
C ILE A 15 -30.01 4.43 51.05
N GLY A 16 -30.97 5.29 50.76
CA GLY A 16 -31.10 5.99 49.52
C GLY A 16 -29.92 6.93 49.30
N ILE A 17 -29.12 6.69 48.34
CA ILE A 17 -28.16 7.65 47.81
C ILE A 17 -28.67 8.10 46.46
N ALA A 18 -29.11 9.35 46.39
CA ALA A 18 -29.45 10.01 45.13
C ALA A 18 -28.21 10.04 44.23
N SER A 19 -28.14 9.16 43.26
CA SER A 19 -27.14 9.26 42.21
C SER A 19 -27.53 10.35 41.25
N CYS A 20 -26.82 11.45 41.34
CA CYS A 20 -26.82 12.49 40.34
C CYS A 20 -26.33 11.87 39.01
N ALA A 21 -27.25 11.68 38.06
CA ALA A 21 -26.93 11.27 36.72
C ALA A 21 -26.14 12.40 36.05
N GLN A 22 -24.83 12.31 36.06
CA GLN A 22 -24.01 13.12 35.18
C GLN A 22 -24.17 12.55 33.76
N THR A 23 -24.97 13.22 32.97
CA THR A 23 -25.04 13.02 31.54
C THR A 23 -23.73 13.55 30.95
N SER A 24 -22.71 12.69 30.90
CA SER A 24 -21.55 12.96 30.09
C SER A 24 -21.98 12.84 28.62
N SER A 25 -22.31 13.98 28.04
CA SER A 25 -22.43 14.13 26.60
C SER A 25 -21.02 13.86 26.03
N SER A 26 -20.75 12.62 25.68
CA SER A 26 -19.63 12.28 24.82
C SER A 26 -19.89 12.91 23.46
N SER A 27 -19.41 14.14 23.30
CA SER A 27 -19.25 14.75 21.98
C SER A 27 -18.28 13.84 21.20
N SER A 28 -18.84 12.91 20.47
CA SER A 28 -18.11 12.20 19.43
C SER A 28 -17.75 13.24 18.36
N ARG A 29 -16.57 13.85 18.53
CA ARG A 29 -15.91 14.53 17.41
C ARG A 29 -15.62 13.44 16.40
N THR A 30 -16.54 13.24 15.48
CA THR A 30 -16.29 12.56 14.22
C THR A 30 -15.31 13.46 13.47
N GLY A 31 -14.02 13.30 13.81
CA GLY A 31 -12.94 13.82 13.00
C GLY A 31 -13.11 13.16 11.64
N LYS A 32 -13.56 13.92 10.64
CA LYS A 32 -13.52 13.51 9.25
C LYS A 32 -12.07 13.19 8.94
N GLN A 33 -11.68 11.91 9.09
CA GLN A 33 -10.39 11.44 8.63
C GLN A 33 -10.37 11.78 7.14
N THR A 34 -9.54 12.73 6.77
CA THR A 34 -9.25 13.00 5.37
C THR A 34 -8.52 11.77 4.88
N GLU A 35 -9.23 10.88 4.22
CA GLU A 35 -8.65 9.70 3.58
C GLU A 35 -7.67 10.22 2.53
N VAL A 36 -6.38 10.02 2.77
CA VAL A 36 -5.35 10.40 1.81
C VAL A 36 -5.45 9.43 0.66
N LEU A 37 -5.95 9.91 -0.48
CA LEU A 37 -6.04 9.12 -1.69
C LEU A 37 -4.61 8.77 -2.17
N VAL A 38 -4.26 7.49 -2.07
CA VAL A 38 -3.00 6.97 -2.62
C VAL A 38 -3.24 6.61 -4.08
N PRO A 39 -2.51 7.21 -5.04
CA PRO A 39 -2.70 6.93 -6.45
C PRO A 39 -2.41 5.47 -6.79
N GLY A 40 -3.34 4.80 -7.48
CA GLY A 40 -3.15 3.44 -7.98
C GLY A 40 -2.13 3.36 -9.12
N TYR A 41 -1.89 4.47 -9.84
CA TYR A 41 -0.92 4.57 -10.93
C TYR A 41 -0.07 5.84 -10.81
N LYS A 42 1.19 5.73 -11.21
CA LYS A 42 2.12 6.87 -11.32
C LYS A 42 2.83 6.87 -12.67
N LEU A 43 3.15 8.06 -13.15
CA LEU A 43 4.00 8.26 -14.34
C LEU A 43 5.36 8.81 -13.90
N PHE A 44 6.42 8.22 -14.44
CA PHE A 44 7.80 8.63 -14.20
C PHE A 44 8.43 9.06 -15.52
N PRO A 45 8.94 10.29 -15.63
CA PRO A 45 9.63 10.72 -16.83
C PRO A 45 10.94 9.95 -17.01
N THR A 46 11.30 9.67 -18.26
CA THR A 46 12.61 9.15 -18.60
C THR A 46 13.48 10.27 -19.16
N THR A 47 14.73 9.99 -19.49
CA THR A 47 15.62 10.93 -20.19
C THR A 47 15.20 11.15 -21.65
N ASN A 48 14.41 10.23 -22.21
CA ASN A 48 13.76 10.43 -23.51
C ASN A 48 12.48 11.22 -23.32
N MET A 49 12.43 12.42 -23.91
CA MET A 49 11.31 13.35 -23.75
C MET A 49 9.95 12.78 -24.21
N TRP A 50 9.94 11.75 -25.03
CA TRP A 50 8.72 11.14 -25.58
C TRP A 50 8.23 9.94 -24.76
N ILE A 51 8.98 9.49 -23.76
CA ILE A 51 8.74 8.24 -23.04
C ILE A 51 8.60 8.45 -21.55
N PHE A 52 7.56 7.85 -20.99
CA PHE A 52 7.32 7.72 -19.56
C PHE A 52 7.25 6.24 -19.16
N LEU A 53 7.57 5.96 -17.91
CA LEU A 53 7.22 4.68 -17.29
C LEU A 53 5.93 4.86 -16.49
N LYS A 54 4.95 4.01 -16.73
CA LYS A 54 3.71 3.92 -15.96
C LYS A 54 3.80 2.75 -15.01
N LEU A 55 3.65 3.01 -13.73
CA LEU A 55 3.66 2.03 -12.65
C LEU A 55 2.25 1.84 -12.10
N ASP A 56 1.79 0.59 -12.04
CA ASP A 56 0.72 0.19 -11.13
C ASP A 56 1.33 0.05 -9.73
N THR A 57 0.99 0.99 -8.85
CA THR A 57 1.59 1.09 -7.51
C THR A 57 1.14 -0.03 -6.58
N SER A 58 0.08 -0.74 -6.91
CA SER A 58 -0.43 -1.84 -6.11
C SER A 58 0.15 -3.19 -6.51
N LYS A 59 0.42 -3.38 -7.80
CA LYS A 59 0.84 -4.67 -8.36
C LYS A 59 2.29 -4.72 -8.80
N GLY A 60 2.98 -3.57 -8.88
CA GLY A 60 4.35 -3.52 -9.39
C GLY A 60 4.45 -3.84 -10.89
N LEU A 61 3.37 -3.60 -11.65
CA LEU A 61 3.40 -3.71 -13.11
C LEU A 61 3.91 -2.41 -13.71
N VAL A 62 4.92 -2.51 -14.56
CA VAL A 62 5.55 -1.37 -15.23
C VAL A 62 5.31 -1.44 -16.73
N ARG A 63 4.93 -0.33 -17.33
CA ARG A 63 4.74 -0.19 -18.77
C ARG A 63 5.51 1.02 -19.27
N MET A 64 6.10 0.91 -20.45
CA MET A 64 6.64 2.04 -21.19
C MET A 64 5.51 2.71 -21.96
N VAL A 65 5.37 4.01 -21.84
CA VAL A 65 4.35 4.82 -22.50
C VAL A 65 5.03 5.83 -23.40
N GLN A 66 4.84 5.71 -24.69
CA GLN A 66 5.30 6.68 -25.66
C GLN A 66 4.12 7.53 -26.14
N TYR A 67 4.27 8.84 -26.03
CA TYR A 67 3.31 9.77 -26.58
C TYR A 67 3.82 10.41 -27.87
N SER A 68 2.91 10.80 -28.75
CA SER A 68 3.20 11.47 -30.02
C SER A 68 1.98 12.21 -30.53
N MET A 69 2.17 13.22 -31.37
CA MET A 69 1.08 13.84 -32.12
C MET A 69 0.53 12.92 -33.22
N GLU A 70 1.34 11.99 -33.71
CA GLU A 70 0.97 11.00 -34.70
C GLU A 70 0.50 9.70 -34.05
N ASP A 71 -0.69 9.21 -34.42
CA ASP A 71 -1.30 8.01 -33.84
C ASP A 71 -0.41 6.76 -33.91
N LYS A 72 0.24 6.57 -35.09
CA LYS A 72 1.12 5.42 -35.36
C LYS A 72 2.33 5.33 -34.40
N ASN A 73 2.69 6.46 -33.77
CA ASN A 73 3.84 6.56 -32.86
C ASN A 73 3.43 6.54 -31.39
N ARG A 74 2.11 6.46 -31.08
CA ARG A 74 1.64 6.30 -29.69
C ARG A 74 1.57 4.82 -29.34
N MET A 75 2.21 4.44 -28.25
CA MET A 75 2.21 3.05 -27.81
C MET A 75 2.33 2.93 -26.29
N GLU A 76 1.86 1.80 -25.78
CA GLU A 76 2.08 1.38 -24.39
C GLU A 76 2.54 -0.08 -24.40
N VAL A 77 3.79 -0.31 -23.98
CA VAL A 77 4.47 -1.62 -24.01
C VAL A 77 4.72 -2.10 -22.57
N PRO A 78 4.32 -3.32 -22.20
CA PRO A 78 4.63 -3.86 -20.86
C PRO A 78 6.12 -4.16 -20.74
N ILE A 79 6.73 -3.76 -19.61
CA ILE A 79 8.10 -4.14 -19.24
C ILE A 79 8.06 -5.46 -18.46
N ASN A 80 7.03 -5.66 -17.63
CA ASN A 80 6.74 -6.95 -17.02
C ASN A 80 5.26 -7.32 -17.18
N TYR A 81 5.02 -8.63 -17.20
CA TYR A 81 3.68 -9.21 -17.40
C TYR A 81 3.10 -9.84 -16.13
N LEU A 82 3.98 -10.23 -15.19
CA LEU A 82 3.57 -10.85 -13.94
C LEU A 82 3.57 -9.81 -12.82
N PRO A 83 2.48 -9.72 -12.05
CA PRO A 83 2.41 -8.82 -10.92
C PRO A 83 3.37 -9.28 -9.81
N MET A 84 3.97 -8.31 -9.09
CA MET A 84 4.84 -8.57 -7.93
C MET A 84 4.03 -8.77 -6.65
N ALA A 85 2.78 -8.30 -6.63
CA ALA A 85 1.80 -8.52 -5.58
C ALA A 85 0.41 -8.73 -6.18
N SER A 86 -0.44 -9.54 -5.53
CA SER A 86 -1.79 -9.87 -5.99
C SER A 86 -2.74 -10.10 -4.80
N GLY A 87 -4.05 -10.14 -5.07
CA GLY A 87 -5.04 -10.32 -4.02
C GLY A 87 -4.99 -9.20 -2.98
N GLU A 88 -5.03 -9.56 -1.70
CA GLU A 88 -5.00 -8.63 -0.58
C GLU A 88 -3.66 -7.89 -0.43
N ASP A 89 -2.58 -8.45 -0.99
CA ASP A 89 -1.26 -7.83 -1.00
C ASP A 89 -1.12 -6.71 -2.04
N ALA A 90 -2.04 -6.57 -2.97
CA ALA A 90 -2.05 -5.53 -4.00
C ALA A 90 -2.58 -4.21 -3.44
N ILE A 91 -1.78 -3.55 -2.60
CA ILE A 91 -2.13 -2.32 -1.88
C ILE A 91 -1.65 -1.10 -2.68
N PRO A 92 -2.51 -0.11 -3.00
CA PRO A 92 -2.08 1.12 -3.67
C PRO A 92 -0.96 1.83 -2.91
N GLY A 93 0.09 2.23 -3.63
CA GLY A 93 1.27 2.87 -3.06
C GLY A 93 2.36 1.91 -2.60
N ARG A 94 2.15 0.59 -2.68
CA ARG A 94 3.14 -0.42 -2.29
C ARG A 94 4.44 -0.34 -3.09
N PHE A 95 4.35 -0.09 -4.39
CA PHE A 95 5.52 -0.02 -5.28
C PHE A 95 5.81 1.40 -5.72
N ASN A 96 7.11 1.72 -5.85
CA ASN A 96 7.58 2.98 -6.36
C ASN A 96 8.81 2.79 -7.29
N LEU A 97 9.03 3.74 -8.21
CA LEU A 97 10.18 3.74 -9.10
C LEU A 97 11.13 4.87 -8.73
N TYR A 98 12.42 4.58 -8.73
CA TYR A 98 13.49 5.53 -8.46
C TYR A 98 14.41 5.57 -9.67
N PRO A 99 14.60 6.74 -10.31
CA PRO A 99 15.54 6.88 -11.41
C PRO A 99 16.97 6.67 -10.93
N THR A 100 17.81 6.11 -11.80
CA THR A 100 19.24 5.96 -11.55
C THR A 100 20.05 6.95 -12.40
N GLN A 101 21.37 6.97 -12.22
CA GLN A 101 22.27 7.72 -13.10
C GLN A 101 22.34 7.10 -14.52
N ASN A 102 21.98 5.84 -14.67
CA ASN A 102 21.85 5.21 -15.98
C ASN A 102 20.52 5.59 -16.61
N MET A 103 20.58 6.21 -17.78
CA MET A 103 19.39 6.73 -18.48
C MET A 103 18.33 5.66 -18.80
N TRP A 104 18.70 4.40 -18.87
CA TRP A 104 17.82 3.28 -19.24
C TRP A 104 17.24 2.52 -18.05
N THR A 105 17.67 2.87 -16.82
CA THR A 105 17.42 2.03 -15.65
C THR A 105 16.75 2.79 -14.52
N PHE A 106 15.75 2.13 -13.92
CA PHE A 106 15.14 2.53 -12.66
C PHE A 106 15.30 1.41 -11.63
N ILE A 107 15.23 1.74 -10.36
CA ILE A 107 15.04 0.78 -9.28
C ILE A 107 13.58 0.81 -8.87
N MET A 108 12.92 -0.32 -8.88
CA MET A 108 11.60 -0.49 -8.25
C MET A 108 11.80 -0.98 -6.82
N LEU A 109 11.12 -0.35 -5.88
CA LEU A 109 11.09 -0.70 -4.47
C LEU A 109 9.68 -1.14 -4.08
N ASP A 110 9.58 -2.27 -3.40
CA ASP A 110 8.43 -2.66 -2.59
C ASP A 110 8.58 -1.98 -1.23
N GLU A 111 7.78 -0.95 -0.97
CA GLU A 111 7.87 -0.13 0.26
C GLU A 111 7.34 -0.86 1.50
N ILE A 112 6.72 -2.04 1.34
CA ILE A 112 6.25 -2.87 2.44
C ILE A 112 7.30 -3.92 2.82
N ASP A 113 7.78 -4.70 1.83
CA ASP A 113 8.70 -5.83 2.07
C ASP A 113 10.17 -5.47 1.90
N GLY A 114 10.48 -4.28 1.35
CA GLY A 114 11.84 -3.82 1.10
C GLY A 114 12.54 -4.53 -0.07
N ARG A 115 11.80 -5.30 -0.88
CA ARG A 115 12.35 -5.97 -2.07
C ARG A 115 12.62 -4.96 -3.16
N THR A 116 13.69 -5.19 -3.93
CA THR A 116 14.09 -4.30 -5.02
C THR A 116 14.28 -5.03 -6.33
N TRP A 117 14.04 -4.34 -7.43
CA TRP A 117 14.25 -4.83 -8.79
C TRP A 117 14.91 -3.74 -9.62
N GLN A 118 15.78 -4.17 -10.53
CA GLN A 118 16.22 -3.35 -11.63
C GLN A 118 15.15 -3.38 -12.72
N VAL A 119 14.68 -2.21 -13.13
CA VAL A 119 13.74 -2.02 -14.24
C VAL A 119 14.49 -1.34 -15.36
N GLN A 120 14.61 -2.02 -16.49
CA GLN A 120 15.22 -1.48 -17.69
C GLN A 120 14.17 -1.23 -18.74
N TRP A 121 14.10 -0.01 -19.25
CA TRP A 121 13.30 0.32 -20.41
C TRP A 121 14.17 0.42 -21.66
N SER A 122 13.59 0.21 -22.85
CA SER A 122 14.32 0.17 -24.11
C SER A 122 13.39 0.49 -25.25
N THR A 123 13.95 0.98 -26.37
CA THR A 123 13.24 1.17 -27.63
C THR A 123 13.56 0.10 -28.67
N ASP A 124 14.41 -0.86 -28.32
CA ASP A 124 14.89 -1.92 -29.22
C ASP A 124 14.55 -3.34 -28.72
N GLY A 125 13.55 -3.47 -27.85
CA GLY A 125 13.05 -4.76 -27.37
C GLY A 125 13.93 -5.44 -26.31
N LYS A 126 14.72 -4.64 -25.54
CA LYS A 126 15.57 -5.15 -24.46
C LYS A 126 15.08 -4.70 -23.07
N GLU A 127 13.81 -4.30 -23.01
CA GLU A 127 13.17 -3.95 -21.75
C GLU A 127 12.98 -5.19 -20.86
N GLY A 128 13.02 -5.00 -19.55
CA GLY A 128 12.83 -6.08 -18.60
C GLY A 128 12.94 -5.65 -17.15
N ILE A 129 12.59 -6.57 -16.28
CA ILE A 129 12.70 -6.42 -14.84
C ILE A 129 13.39 -7.63 -14.24
N VAL A 130 14.39 -7.40 -13.38
CA VAL A 130 15.13 -8.45 -12.69
C VAL A 130 15.25 -8.13 -11.20
N PRO A 131 15.09 -9.13 -10.31
CA PRO A 131 15.25 -8.91 -8.87
C PRO A 131 16.69 -8.57 -8.54
N ILE A 132 16.87 -7.62 -7.60
CA ILE A 132 18.16 -7.34 -6.98
C ILE A 132 18.18 -8.14 -5.68
N ASN A 133 18.79 -9.31 -5.72
CA ASN A 133 18.91 -10.15 -4.53
C ASN A 133 19.93 -9.53 -3.57
N ALA A 134 19.62 -9.51 -2.28
CA ALA A 134 20.64 -9.32 -1.26
C ALA A 134 21.71 -10.38 -1.51
N GLY A 135 22.91 -9.95 -1.88
CA GLY A 135 23.96 -10.86 -2.34
C GLY A 135 24.13 -12.03 -1.39
N SER A 136 24.17 -13.24 -1.94
CA SER A 136 24.77 -14.36 -1.22
C SER A 136 26.19 -13.93 -0.88
N GLN A 137 26.45 -13.73 0.39
CA GLN A 137 27.80 -13.44 0.89
C GLN A 137 28.71 -14.52 0.33
N LEU A 138 29.66 -14.13 -0.52
CA LEU A 138 30.75 -14.98 -0.97
C LEU A 138 31.65 -15.28 0.20
#